data_5bd00d2ecb1a99d35db5caadac2bce48
#
_entry.id   5bd00d2ecb1a99d35db5caadac2bce48
#
_cell.length_a   1.000
_cell.length_b   1.000
_cell.length_c   1.000
_cell.angle_alpha   90.00
_cell.angle_beta   90.00
_cell.angle_gamma   90.00
#
_symmetry.space_group_name_H-M   'P 1'
#
loop_
_entity.id
_entity.type
_entity.pdbx_description
1 polymer ?
#
loop_
_entity_poly.entity_id
_entity_poly.type
_entity_poly.pdbx_seq_one_letter_code
_entity_poly.pdbx_strand_id
1 'polypeptide(L)'
;ATVVSRAIPRRLWPRRIHPATRTFQAIRIAVNQELEGLEEALGAAIDLLKVGGRICVIAFHSLEDRVVKHLFRRLAAPGAVPGVRILTRRPVTPSAGETGVNPRARSAKLRAAERREGQDGL
;
A
#
# COMPACT_ATOMS: atom_id res chain seq x y z
N ALA A 1 -17.39 0.03 -16.91
CA ALA A 1 -17.19 -0.28 -18.34
C ALA A 1 -18.06 0.59 -19.24
N THR A 2 -19.30 0.84 -18.87
CA THR A 2 -20.23 1.64 -19.69
C THR A 2 -19.74 3.07 -19.89
N VAL A 3 -19.22 3.72 -18.86
CA VAL A 3 -18.69 5.09 -18.94
C VAL A 3 -17.49 5.16 -19.88
N VAL A 4 -16.56 4.20 -19.76
CA VAL A 4 -15.38 4.15 -20.62
C VAL A 4 -15.80 3.93 -22.08
N SER A 5 -16.72 3.01 -22.33
CA SER A 5 -17.22 2.70 -23.68
C SER A 5 -17.89 3.91 -24.32
N ARG A 6 -18.63 4.73 -23.54
CA ARG A 6 -19.26 5.95 -24.02
C ARG A 6 -18.26 7.05 -24.33
N ALA A 7 -17.17 7.10 -23.58
CA ALA A 7 -16.15 8.13 -23.75
C ALA A 7 -15.29 7.93 -25.00
N ILE A 8 -15.20 6.68 -25.50
CA ILE A 8 -14.37 6.36 -26.67
C ILE A 8 -15.24 6.26 -27.90
N PRO A 9 -14.96 7.05 -28.99
CA PRO A 9 -15.72 6.93 -30.23
C PRO A 9 -15.68 5.51 -30.77
N ARG A 10 -16.84 5.03 -31.25
CA ARG A 10 -16.99 3.66 -31.71
C ARG A 10 -16.02 3.28 -32.82
N ARG A 11 -15.65 4.25 -33.70
CA ARG A 11 -14.66 4.05 -34.75
C ARG A 11 -13.28 3.65 -34.26
N LEU A 12 -12.96 3.99 -32.97
CA LEU A 12 -11.69 3.68 -32.35
C LEU A 12 -11.71 2.36 -31.59
N TRP A 13 -12.85 1.67 -31.55
CA TRP A 13 -12.95 0.41 -30.85
C TRP A 13 -12.13 -0.68 -31.56
N PRO A 14 -11.32 -1.43 -30.84
CA PRO A 14 -10.62 -2.59 -31.40
C PRO A 14 -11.63 -3.64 -31.87
N ARG A 15 -11.31 -4.32 -32.97
CA ARG A 15 -12.22 -5.33 -33.54
C ARG A 15 -12.48 -6.51 -32.61
N ARG A 16 -11.50 -6.91 -31.80
CA ARG A 16 -11.57 -8.12 -30.97
C ARG A 16 -11.61 -7.87 -29.48
N ILE A 17 -11.35 -6.64 -29.02
CA ILE A 17 -11.25 -6.30 -27.61
C ILE A 17 -12.18 -5.14 -27.34
N HIS A 18 -13.00 -5.28 -26.28
CA HIS A 18 -13.84 -4.18 -25.83
C HIS A 18 -12.97 -3.00 -25.41
N PRO A 19 -13.30 -1.75 -25.80
CA PRO A 19 -12.45 -0.59 -25.48
C PRO A 19 -12.21 -0.40 -23.98
N ALA A 20 -13.19 -0.74 -23.13
CA ALA A 20 -13.03 -0.68 -21.69
C ALA A 20 -11.93 -1.64 -21.19
N THR A 21 -11.72 -2.77 -21.86
CA THR A 21 -10.68 -3.74 -21.45
C THR A 21 -9.29 -3.13 -21.50
N ARG A 22 -8.96 -2.41 -22.57
CA ARG A 22 -7.66 -1.73 -22.68
C ARG A 22 -7.47 -0.65 -21.63
N THR A 23 -8.52 0.13 -21.36
CA THR A 23 -8.48 1.16 -20.35
C THR A 23 -8.26 0.56 -18.96
N PHE A 24 -8.95 -0.52 -18.65
CA PHE A 24 -8.78 -1.21 -17.36
C PHE A 24 -7.39 -1.83 -17.22
N GLN A 25 -6.81 -2.36 -18.29
CA GLN A 25 -5.43 -2.86 -18.28
C GLN A 25 -4.44 -1.73 -18.03
N ALA A 26 -4.61 -0.57 -18.67
CA ALA A 26 -3.76 0.59 -18.45
C ALA A 26 -3.85 1.10 -17.00
N ILE A 27 -5.05 1.17 -16.45
CA ILE A 27 -5.28 1.56 -15.05
C ILE A 27 -4.59 0.55 -14.12
N ARG A 28 -4.71 -0.74 -14.41
CA ARG A 28 -4.08 -1.79 -13.59
C ARG A 28 -2.57 -1.65 -13.58
N ILE A 29 -1.96 -1.37 -14.72
CA ILE A 29 -0.51 -1.15 -14.83
C ILE A 29 -0.11 0.08 -14.02
N ALA A 30 -0.84 1.18 -14.15
CA ALA A 30 -0.57 2.40 -13.40
C ALA A 30 -0.67 2.18 -11.89
N VAL A 31 -1.70 1.49 -11.43
CA VAL A 31 -1.88 1.15 -10.01
C VAL A 31 -0.73 0.28 -9.52
N ASN A 32 -0.32 -0.72 -10.29
CA ASN A 32 0.79 -1.59 -9.90
C ASN A 32 2.10 -0.81 -9.79
N GLN A 33 2.36 0.14 -10.67
CA GLN A 33 3.54 0.99 -10.61
C GLN A 33 3.53 1.87 -9.37
N GLU A 34 2.38 2.43 -9.00
CA GLU A 34 2.24 3.21 -7.77
C GLU A 34 2.47 2.36 -6.53
N LEU A 35 1.97 1.12 -6.52
CA LEU A 35 2.17 0.20 -5.40
C LEU A 35 3.64 -0.20 -5.26
N GLU A 36 4.35 -0.43 -6.36
CA GLU A 36 5.79 -0.69 -6.35
C GLU A 36 6.56 0.51 -5.82
N GLY A 37 6.20 1.71 -6.24
CA GLY A 37 6.77 2.95 -5.75
C GLY A 37 6.54 3.15 -4.26
N LEU A 38 5.37 2.78 -3.76
CA LEU A 38 5.05 2.83 -2.34
C LEU A 38 5.97 1.89 -1.55
N GLU A 39 6.15 0.66 -2.01
CA GLU A 39 7.03 -0.30 -1.36
C GLU A 39 8.46 0.20 -1.28
N GLU A 40 9.00 0.72 -2.38
CA GLU A 40 10.34 1.28 -2.43
C GLU A 40 10.50 2.48 -1.48
N ALA A 41 9.52 3.38 -1.47
CA ALA A 41 9.53 4.55 -0.60
C ALA A 41 9.51 4.17 0.88
N LEU A 42 8.69 3.19 1.24
CA LEU A 42 8.62 2.71 2.62
C LEU A 42 9.91 2.01 3.03
N GLY A 43 10.49 1.20 2.15
CA GLY A 43 11.78 0.56 2.41
C GLY A 43 12.89 1.58 2.63
N ALA A 44 12.94 2.62 1.82
CA ALA A 44 13.91 3.71 1.98
C ALA A 44 13.68 4.47 3.29
N ALA A 45 12.43 4.71 3.67
CA ALA A 45 12.11 5.39 4.93
C ALA A 45 12.58 4.57 6.13
N ILE A 46 12.41 3.25 6.09
CA ILE A 46 12.85 2.36 7.15
C ILE A 46 14.38 2.36 7.26
N ASP A 47 15.08 2.39 6.12
CA ASP A 47 16.55 2.47 6.11
C ASP A 47 17.06 3.74 6.80
N LEU A 48 16.30 4.82 6.75
CA LEU A 48 16.67 6.09 7.38
C LEU A 48 16.37 6.13 8.88
N LEU A 49 15.59 5.18 9.39
CA LEU A 49 15.29 5.14 10.82
C LEU A 49 16.50 4.69 11.62
N LYS A 50 16.67 5.27 12.79
CA LYS A 50 17.57 4.73 13.80
C LYS A 50 16.97 3.45 14.39
N VAL A 51 17.82 2.62 14.98
CA VAL A 51 17.34 1.50 15.79
C VAL A 51 16.44 2.04 16.89
N GLY A 52 15.27 1.47 17.04
CA GLY A 52 14.22 1.98 17.91
C GLY A 52 13.32 3.03 17.28
N GLY A 53 13.67 3.55 16.12
CA GLY A 53 12.82 4.47 15.37
C GLY A 53 11.57 3.77 14.86
N ARG A 54 10.48 4.50 14.78
CA ARG A 54 9.17 3.94 14.40
C ARG A 54 8.66 4.57 13.12
N ILE A 55 7.97 3.76 12.33
CA ILE A 55 7.26 4.20 11.15
C ILE A 55 5.78 3.88 11.31
N CYS A 56 4.94 4.86 11.02
CA CYS A 56 3.50 4.68 10.98
C CYS A 56 3.01 4.99 9.57
N VAL A 57 2.19 4.11 9.03
CA VAL A 57 1.64 4.27 7.68
C VAL A 57 0.13 4.19 7.77
N ILE A 58 -0.54 5.17 7.18
CA ILE A 58 -1.99 5.17 7.06
C ILE A 58 -2.33 4.93 5.59
N ALA A 59 -3.02 3.83 5.33
CA ALA A 59 -3.51 3.49 4.00
C ALA A 59 -5.02 3.67 3.97
N PHE A 60 -5.54 4.17 2.85
CA PHE A 60 -6.98 4.36 2.64
C PHE A 60 -7.55 3.37 1.63
N HIS A 61 -6.70 2.48 1.14
CA HIS A 61 -7.07 1.51 0.12
C HIS A 61 -6.51 0.13 0.50
N SER A 62 -7.30 -0.91 0.24
CA SER A 62 -6.92 -2.27 0.61
C SER A 62 -5.63 -2.76 -0.04
N LEU A 63 -5.36 -2.33 -1.27
CA LEU A 63 -4.12 -2.72 -1.97
C LEU A 63 -2.90 -2.06 -1.34
N GLU A 64 -3.00 -0.79 -0.96
CA GLU A 64 -1.94 -0.10 -0.25
C GLU A 64 -1.66 -0.76 1.10
N ASP A 65 -2.71 -1.05 1.84
CA ASP A 65 -2.58 -1.72 3.14
C ASP A 65 -1.90 -3.09 3.00
N ARG A 66 -2.22 -3.82 1.95
CA ARG A 66 -1.60 -5.12 1.66
C ARG A 66 -0.10 -4.98 1.39
N VAL A 67 0.31 -3.95 0.66
CA VAL A 67 1.74 -3.68 0.41
C VAL A 67 2.46 -3.41 1.72
N VAL A 68 1.90 -2.58 2.58
CA VAL A 68 2.49 -2.27 3.89
C VAL A 68 2.60 -3.52 4.75
N LYS A 69 1.53 -4.30 4.82
CA LYS A 69 1.48 -5.56 5.57
C LYS A 69 2.57 -6.52 5.13
N HIS A 70 2.69 -6.75 3.82
CA HIS A 70 3.66 -7.68 3.28
C HIS A 70 5.10 -7.19 3.47
N LEU A 71 5.34 -5.90 3.29
CA LEU A 71 6.65 -5.32 3.53
C LEU A 71 7.08 -5.48 4.99
N PHE A 72 6.22 -5.12 5.92
CA PHE A 72 6.52 -5.24 7.35
C PHE A 72 6.77 -6.70 7.74
N ARG A 73 5.99 -7.63 7.22
CA ARG A 73 6.19 -9.07 7.48
C ARG A 73 7.52 -9.57 6.94
N ARG A 74 7.88 -9.14 5.73
CA ARG A 74 9.15 -9.51 5.12
C ARG A 74 10.33 -9.00 5.95
N LEU A 75 10.26 -7.75 6.40
CA LEU A 75 11.32 -7.14 7.21
C LEU A 75 11.29 -7.58 8.68
N ALA A 76 10.21 -8.18 9.13
CA ALA A 76 10.14 -8.77 10.48
C ALA A 76 10.70 -10.19 10.52
N ALA A 77 10.97 -10.80 9.37
CA ALA A 77 11.54 -12.14 9.32
C ALA A 77 12.94 -12.17 9.93
N PRO A 78 13.36 -13.29 10.54
CA PRO A 78 14.71 -13.41 11.06
C PRO A 78 15.76 -13.17 9.98
N GLY A 79 16.79 -12.39 10.29
CA GLY A 79 17.87 -12.08 9.36
C GLY A 79 17.56 -10.98 8.35
N ALA A 80 16.38 -10.40 8.36
CA ALA A 80 16.06 -9.28 7.46
C ALA A 80 16.92 -8.05 7.81
N VAL A 81 17.40 -7.34 6.78
CA VAL A 81 18.20 -6.13 6.91
C VAL A 81 17.64 -5.08 5.93
N PRO A 82 17.18 -3.92 6.40
CA PRO A 82 16.94 -3.60 7.82
C PRO A 82 15.82 -4.45 8.40
N GLY A 83 15.92 -4.80 9.66
CA GLY A 83 14.89 -5.54 10.34
C GLY A 83 13.90 -4.65 11.08
N VAL A 84 12.66 -5.07 11.18
CA VAL A 84 11.64 -4.35 11.95
C VAL A 84 10.93 -5.28 12.91
N ARG A 85 10.35 -4.69 13.93
CA ARG A 85 9.39 -5.35 14.82
C ARG A 85 8.02 -4.75 14.54
N ILE A 86 7.06 -5.59 14.20
CA ILE A 86 5.71 -5.12 13.92
C ILE A 86 5.03 -4.74 15.24
N LEU A 87 4.56 -3.50 15.32
CA LEU A 87 3.87 -2.98 16.51
C LEU A 87 2.36 -3.21 16.43
N THR A 88 1.81 -3.29 15.23
CA THR A 88 0.38 -3.48 15.00
C THR A 88 0.13 -4.87 14.42
N ARG A 89 -0.38 -5.76 15.23
CA ARG A 89 -0.74 -7.11 14.79
C ARG A 89 -1.85 -7.07 13.75
N ARG A 90 -2.81 -6.17 13.95
CA ARG A 90 -3.90 -5.86 13.04
C ARG A 90 -3.85 -4.37 12.75
N PRO A 91 -4.32 -3.92 11.57
CA PRO A 91 -4.36 -2.51 11.31
C PRO A 91 -5.28 -1.81 12.32
N VAL A 92 -4.84 -0.66 12.79
CA VAL A 92 -5.66 0.19 13.65
C VAL A 92 -6.64 0.93 12.75
N THR A 93 -7.91 0.82 13.05
CA THR A 93 -8.97 1.49 12.32
C THR A 93 -9.55 2.63 13.15
N PRO A 94 -10.16 3.64 12.50
CA PRO A 94 -10.70 4.77 13.25
C PRO A 94 -11.90 4.35 14.10
N SER A 95 -12.09 5.06 15.23
CA SER A 95 -13.24 4.87 16.08
C SER A 95 -14.52 5.39 15.39
N ALA A 96 -15.68 4.96 15.91
CA ALA A 96 -16.97 5.49 15.44
C ALA A 96 -17.07 7.00 15.65
N GLY A 97 -16.50 7.52 16.73
CA GLY A 97 -16.47 8.95 16.98
C GLY A 97 -15.64 9.70 15.93
N GLU A 98 -14.49 9.15 15.56
CA GLU A 98 -13.64 9.76 14.53
C GLU A 98 -14.30 9.74 13.16
N THR A 99 -14.91 8.64 12.75
CA THR A 99 -15.60 8.55 11.46
C THR A 99 -16.83 9.45 11.41
N GLY A 100 -17.47 9.69 12.54
CA GLY A 100 -18.59 10.63 12.65
C GLY A 100 -18.18 12.07 12.40
N VAL A 101 -16.99 12.46 12.88
CA VAL A 101 -16.43 13.80 12.69
C VAL A 101 -15.75 13.92 11.32
N ASN A 102 -15.05 12.88 10.90
CA ASN A 102 -14.33 12.85 9.61
C ASN A 102 -14.68 11.59 8.83
N PRO A 103 -15.72 11.64 7.96
CA PRO A 103 -16.11 10.47 7.17
C PRO A 103 -15.00 9.91 6.26
N ARG A 104 -14.03 10.73 5.90
CA ARG A 104 -12.88 10.29 5.07
C ARG A 104 -11.99 9.28 5.80
N ALA A 105 -12.05 9.26 7.12
CA ALA A 105 -11.28 8.31 7.92
C ALA A 105 -11.83 6.88 7.88
N ARG A 106 -13.02 6.66 7.34
CA ARG A 106 -13.72 5.37 7.38
C ARG A 106 -12.86 4.20 6.88
N SER A 107 -12.13 4.40 5.79
CA SER A 107 -11.30 3.36 5.18
C SER A 107 -9.86 3.37 5.64
N ALA A 108 -9.49 4.24 6.58
CA ALA A 108 -8.13 4.37 7.06
C ALA A 108 -7.69 3.12 7.82
N LYS A 109 -6.49 2.64 7.51
CA LYS A 109 -5.84 1.55 8.24
C LYS A 109 -4.43 1.98 8.58
N LEU A 110 -4.13 2.04 9.87
CA LEU A 110 -2.82 2.42 10.36
C LEU A 110 -2.04 1.18 10.74
N ARG A 111 -0.81 1.09 10.23
CA ARG A 111 0.15 0.06 10.63
C ARG A 111 1.43 0.73 11.09
N ALA A 112 2.04 0.16 12.11
CA ALA A 112 3.28 0.68 12.68
C ALA A 112 4.30 -0.42 12.85
N ALA A 113 5.56 -0.06 12.68
CA ALA A 113 6.68 -0.94 12.90
C ALA A 113 7.83 -0.15 13.51
N GLU A 114 8.69 -0.83 14.25
CA GLU A 114 9.87 -0.25 14.88
C GLU A 114 11.10 -0.89 14.28
N ARG A 115 12.10 -0.08 13.92
CA ARG A 115 13.36 -0.62 13.45
C ARG A 115 14.07 -1.32 14.62
N ARG A 116 14.33 -2.60 14.45
CA ARG A 116 15.06 -3.38 15.42
C ARG A 116 16.54 -3.40 15.10
N GLU A 117 17.32 -3.73 16.09
CA GLU A 117 18.74 -3.94 15.92
C GLU A 117 18.97 -5.10 14.97
N GLY A 118 19.92 -4.93 14.05
CA GLY A 118 20.32 -6.00 13.15
C GLY A 118 20.88 -7.20 13.95
N GLN A 119 20.65 -8.39 13.44
CA GLN A 119 21.20 -9.61 14.07
C GLN A 119 22.65 -9.80 13.62
N ASP A 120 23.43 -8.76 13.67
CA ASP A 120 24.83 -8.83 13.26
C ASP A 120 25.65 -9.60 14.27
N GLY A 121 26.33 -10.61 13.79
CA GLY A 121 27.30 -11.30 14.60
C GLY A 121 26.79 -12.16 15.72
N LEU A 122 25.56 -12.52 15.65
CA LEU A 122 25.04 -13.49 16.63
C LEU A 122 25.46 -14.89 16.30
#